data_36d86f9c5d6e0987d1f24f8bd1b1dffd
#
_entry.id   36d86f9c5d6e0987d1f24f8bd1b1dffd
#
_cell.length_a   1.000
_cell.length_b   1.000
_cell.length_c   1.000
_cell.angle_alpha   90.00
_cell.angle_beta   90.00
_cell.angle_gamma   90.00
#
_symmetry.space_group_name_H-M   'P 1'
#
loop_
_entity.id
_entity.type
_entity.pdbx_description
1 polymer ?
#
loop_
_entity_poly.entity_id
_entity_poly.type
_entity_poly.pdbx_seq_one_letter_code
_entity_poly.pdbx_strand_id
1 'polypeptide(L)'
;SKALELTRRALEQGKIVVTANKALICEHGEELFEIARRNGGHYFYEASVAGGIPIIKTIREALVANRFKLIFGILNGTSNYILTRMEREGLSFDATLGDARKLGYVEADEALDLDGIDAAHKAVILAYLAHGKWVKLEEIICEGIREITGEDIEIAGQLGYKIKLLAVIARDFEANKLSVRLHPALISKKEVIAGVDEVYNGVSVTGDVVGTTVLIGRGAGQDATSSSCLLYTSPSPRDITP
;
A
#
# COMPACT_ATOMS: atom_id res chain seq x y z
N SER A 1 10.89 6.89 -19.13
CA SER A 1 11.70 5.70 -18.75
C SER A 1 11.49 4.57 -19.77
N LYS A 2 12.44 3.64 -19.87
CA LYS A 2 12.32 2.46 -20.75
C LYS A 2 11.11 1.59 -20.36
N ALA A 3 10.82 1.50 -19.07
CA ALA A 3 9.65 0.76 -18.57
C ALA A 3 8.34 1.37 -19.08
N LEU A 4 8.21 2.68 -19.09
CA LEU A 4 7.05 3.38 -19.64
C LEU A 4 6.85 3.10 -21.12
N GLU A 5 7.92 3.22 -21.90
CA GLU A 5 7.86 2.97 -23.35
C GLU A 5 7.42 1.54 -23.68
N LEU A 6 8.01 0.54 -23.02
CA LEU A 6 7.67 -0.87 -23.25
C LEU A 6 6.22 -1.17 -22.83
N THR A 7 5.78 -0.65 -21.68
CA THR A 7 4.40 -0.83 -21.20
C THR A 7 3.40 -0.19 -22.14
N ARG A 8 3.64 1.06 -22.57
CA ARG A 8 2.78 1.79 -23.51
C ARG A 8 2.64 1.01 -24.83
N ARG A 9 3.73 0.63 -25.45
CA ARG A 9 3.73 -0.14 -26.72
C ARG A 9 3.01 -1.48 -26.61
N ALA A 10 3.14 -2.17 -25.48
CA ALA A 10 2.42 -3.43 -25.25
C ALA A 10 0.91 -3.19 -25.16
N LEU A 11 0.49 -2.18 -24.40
CA LEU A 11 -0.92 -1.84 -24.26
C LEU A 11 -1.55 -1.28 -25.54
N GLU A 12 -0.82 -0.50 -26.34
CA GLU A 12 -1.24 -0.03 -27.68
C GLU A 12 -1.49 -1.20 -28.65
N GLN A 13 -0.81 -2.32 -28.46
CA GLN A 13 -1.00 -3.55 -29.25
C GLN A 13 -2.11 -4.47 -28.66
N GLY A 14 -2.86 -4.02 -27.68
CA GLY A 14 -3.91 -4.82 -27.02
C GLY A 14 -3.38 -5.97 -26.18
N LYS A 15 -2.11 -5.92 -25.78
CA LYS A 15 -1.51 -7.00 -24.97
C LYS A 15 -1.90 -6.91 -23.50
N ILE A 16 -1.80 -8.06 -22.83
CA ILE A 16 -1.89 -8.17 -21.38
C ILE A 16 -0.53 -7.80 -20.78
N VAL A 17 -0.52 -6.86 -19.85
CA VAL A 17 0.67 -6.47 -19.09
C VAL A 17 0.42 -6.75 -17.61
N VAL A 18 1.34 -7.48 -16.97
CA VAL A 18 1.36 -7.72 -15.52
C VAL A 18 2.58 -7.01 -14.94
N THR A 19 2.39 -6.20 -13.91
CA THR A 19 3.46 -5.37 -13.36
C THR A 19 3.42 -5.29 -11.83
N ALA A 20 4.59 -5.09 -11.23
CA ALA A 20 4.77 -4.69 -9.83
C ALA A 20 5.30 -3.24 -9.71
N ASN A 21 5.45 -2.53 -10.82
CA ASN A 21 6.07 -1.20 -10.85
C ASN A 21 5.10 -0.11 -10.38
N LYS A 22 5.02 0.08 -9.06
CA LYS A 22 4.15 1.08 -8.42
C LYS A 22 4.43 2.52 -8.83
N ALA A 23 5.72 2.87 -9.00
CA ALA A 23 6.11 4.23 -9.41
C ALA A 23 5.59 4.55 -10.82
N LEU A 24 5.74 3.62 -11.74
CA LEU A 24 5.22 3.78 -13.10
C LEU A 24 3.69 3.97 -13.12
N ILE A 25 2.97 3.21 -12.28
CA ILE A 25 1.51 3.34 -12.18
C ILE A 25 1.15 4.67 -11.53
N CYS A 26 1.83 5.06 -10.45
CA CYS A 26 1.56 6.32 -9.77
C CYS A 26 1.73 7.53 -10.70
N GLU A 27 2.81 7.54 -11.50
CA GLU A 27 3.14 8.66 -12.39
C GLU A 27 2.35 8.67 -13.70
N HIS A 28 2.06 7.50 -14.27
CA HIS A 28 1.54 7.36 -15.63
C HIS A 28 0.29 6.46 -15.72
N GLY A 29 -0.28 6.06 -14.59
CA GLY A 29 -1.36 5.08 -14.56
C GLY A 29 -2.60 5.56 -15.31
N GLU A 30 -3.00 6.81 -15.17
CA GLU A 30 -4.17 7.36 -15.87
C GLU A 30 -4.05 7.19 -17.37
N GLU A 31 -2.90 7.55 -17.95
CA GLU A 31 -2.60 7.36 -19.37
C GLU A 31 -2.60 5.87 -19.74
N LEU A 32 -1.90 5.03 -18.97
CA LEU A 32 -1.73 3.62 -19.28
C LEU A 32 -3.04 2.82 -19.19
N PHE A 33 -3.89 3.12 -18.21
CA PHE A 33 -5.23 2.52 -18.12
C PHE A 33 -6.13 2.93 -19.30
N GLU A 34 -6.04 4.19 -19.74
CA GLU A 34 -6.80 4.65 -20.88
C GLU A 34 -6.34 4.00 -22.18
N ILE A 35 -5.03 3.85 -22.39
CA ILE A 35 -4.47 3.12 -23.54
C ILE A 35 -4.94 1.67 -23.53
N ALA A 36 -4.86 0.97 -22.39
CA ALA A 36 -5.33 -0.40 -22.27
C ALA A 36 -6.82 -0.51 -22.65
N ARG A 37 -7.67 0.36 -22.10
CA ARG A 37 -9.10 0.39 -22.37
C ARG A 37 -9.43 0.60 -23.84
N ARG A 38 -8.74 1.54 -24.51
CA ARG A 38 -8.98 1.87 -25.92
C ARG A 38 -8.58 0.77 -26.88
N ASN A 39 -7.55 0.01 -26.54
CA ASN A 39 -6.98 -1.01 -27.42
C ASN A 39 -7.37 -2.45 -27.04
N GLY A 40 -8.28 -2.64 -26.09
CA GLY A 40 -8.67 -3.98 -25.60
C GLY A 40 -7.55 -4.73 -24.87
N GLY A 41 -6.53 -4.02 -24.41
CA GLY A 41 -5.47 -4.55 -23.57
C GLY A 41 -5.87 -4.63 -22.09
N HIS A 42 -5.08 -5.35 -21.30
CA HIS A 42 -5.28 -5.44 -19.86
C HIS A 42 -4.01 -5.05 -19.12
N TYR A 43 -4.17 -4.25 -18.06
CA TYR A 43 -3.07 -3.83 -17.19
C TYR A 43 -3.32 -4.33 -15.76
N PHE A 44 -2.59 -5.36 -15.35
CA PHE A 44 -2.71 -6.01 -14.05
C PHE A 44 -1.56 -5.62 -13.14
N TYR A 45 -1.86 -5.26 -11.89
CA TYR A 45 -0.90 -4.61 -10.99
C TYR A 45 -1.05 -4.99 -9.51
N GLU A 46 -1.57 -6.19 -9.21
CA GLU A 46 -1.74 -6.67 -7.82
C GLU A 46 -0.46 -6.52 -6.99
N ALA A 47 0.67 -6.94 -7.56
CA ALA A 47 1.97 -6.91 -6.90
C ALA A 47 2.51 -5.50 -6.64
N SER A 48 1.87 -4.45 -7.15
CA SER A 48 2.31 -3.06 -6.96
C SER A 48 1.93 -2.49 -5.59
N VAL A 49 0.92 -3.07 -4.91
CA VAL A 49 0.45 -2.60 -3.61
C VAL A 49 0.40 -3.76 -2.62
N ALA A 50 1.08 -3.58 -1.48
CA ALA A 50 1.09 -4.55 -0.37
C ALA A 50 1.53 -5.98 -0.76
N GLY A 51 2.35 -6.11 -1.81
CA GLY A 51 3.03 -7.34 -2.22
C GLY A 51 2.11 -8.56 -2.34
N GLY A 52 2.18 -9.48 -1.38
CA GLY A 52 1.40 -10.73 -1.39
C GLY A 52 -0.04 -10.60 -0.87
N ILE A 53 -0.46 -9.42 -0.40
CA ILE A 53 -1.84 -9.17 0.03
C ILE A 53 -2.71 -8.89 -1.21
N PRO A 54 -3.78 -9.66 -1.50
CA PRO A 54 -4.59 -9.49 -2.70
C PRO A 54 -5.56 -8.30 -2.58
N ILE A 55 -5.03 -7.09 -2.27
CA ILE A 55 -5.84 -5.91 -1.98
C ILE A 55 -6.52 -5.34 -3.22
N ILE A 56 -5.85 -5.35 -4.38
CA ILE A 56 -6.41 -4.84 -5.63
C ILE A 56 -7.62 -5.69 -6.03
N LYS A 57 -7.47 -7.02 -6.03
CA LYS A 57 -8.58 -7.94 -6.31
C LYS A 57 -9.70 -7.84 -5.29
N THR A 58 -9.36 -7.69 -4.02
CA THR A 58 -10.35 -7.54 -2.96
C THR A 58 -11.23 -6.31 -3.18
N ILE A 59 -10.64 -5.15 -3.45
CA ILE A 59 -11.40 -3.91 -3.72
C ILE A 59 -12.18 -4.01 -5.02
N ARG A 60 -11.54 -4.51 -6.09
CA ARG A 60 -12.12 -4.51 -7.45
C ARG A 60 -13.20 -5.57 -7.64
N GLU A 61 -13.08 -6.73 -6.99
CA GLU A 61 -13.92 -7.90 -7.25
C GLU A 61 -14.73 -8.31 -6.01
N ALA A 62 -14.06 -8.62 -4.89
CA ALA A 62 -14.74 -9.17 -3.72
C ALA A 62 -15.64 -8.14 -3.00
N LEU A 63 -15.24 -6.89 -2.98
CA LEU A 63 -15.97 -5.82 -2.30
C LEU A 63 -16.62 -4.81 -3.26
N VAL A 64 -16.76 -5.14 -4.55
CA VAL A 64 -17.23 -4.24 -5.61
C VAL A 64 -18.62 -3.63 -5.33
N ALA A 65 -19.48 -4.31 -4.56
CA ALA A 65 -20.81 -3.84 -4.21
C ALA A 65 -20.82 -2.74 -3.11
N ASN A 66 -19.65 -2.32 -2.62
CA ASN A 66 -19.53 -1.35 -1.54
C ASN A 66 -19.00 -0.01 -2.03
N ARG A 67 -19.44 1.06 -1.37
CA ARG A 67 -18.77 2.37 -1.43
C ARG A 67 -17.80 2.47 -0.26
N PHE A 68 -16.53 2.70 -0.53
CA PHE A 68 -15.49 2.74 0.47
C PHE A 68 -15.44 4.11 1.14
N LYS A 69 -15.67 4.16 2.46
CA LYS A 69 -15.61 5.40 3.26
C LYS A 69 -14.18 5.70 3.72
N LEU A 70 -13.47 4.62 4.10
CA LEU A 70 -12.15 4.72 4.69
C LEU A 70 -11.32 3.50 4.29
N ILE A 71 -10.15 3.77 3.76
CA ILE A 71 -9.09 2.77 3.57
C ILE A 71 -7.87 3.30 4.29
N PHE A 72 -7.27 2.52 5.15
CA PHE A 72 -6.00 2.87 5.76
C PHE A 72 -5.11 1.65 5.93
N GLY A 73 -3.81 1.86 5.89
CA GLY A 73 -2.92 0.71 5.94
C GLY A 73 -1.48 1.02 6.26
N ILE A 74 -0.80 0.01 6.79
CA ILE A 74 0.64 -0.07 6.92
C ILE A 74 1.15 -0.64 5.60
N LEU A 75 1.67 0.23 4.73
CA LEU A 75 2.05 -0.11 3.35
C LEU A 75 3.57 -0.17 3.14
N ASN A 76 4.36 0.14 4.16
CA ASN A 76 5.81 0.04 4.11
C ASN A 76 6.32 -0.83 5.26
N GLY A 77 7.00 -1.94 4.92
CA GLY A 77 7.51 -2.92 5.88
C GLY A 77 8.72 -2.40 6.67
N THR A 78 9.59 -1.62 6.05
CA THR A 78 10.80 -1.08 6.67
C THR A 78 10.44 -0.12 7.79
N SER A 79 9.58 0.86 7.52
CA SER A 79 9.10 1.80 8.54
C SER A 79 8.36 1.09 9.67
N ASN A 80 7.55 0.08 9.35
CA ASN A 80 6.84 -0.70 10.37
C ASN A 80 7.81 -1.53 11.24
N TYR A 81 8.84 -2.12 10.64
CA TYR A 81 9.91 -2.82 11.36
C TYR A 81 10.61 -1.89 12.35
N ILE A 82 11.03 -0.70 11.90
CA ILE A 82 11.72 0.30 12.74
C ILE A 82 10.83 0.67 13.94
N LEU A 83 9.60 1.08 13.71
CA LEU A 83 8.67 1.47 14.79
C LEU A 83 8.37 0.29 15.74
N THR A 84 8.27 -0.93 15.23
CA THR A 84 8.05 -2.13 16.04
C THR A 84 9.23 -2.40 16.98
N ARG A 85 10.46 -2.30 16.48
CA ARG A 85 11.68 -2.52 17.28
C ARG A 85 11.88 -1.42 18.32
N MET A 86 11.63 -0.17 17.97
CA MET A 86 11.66 0.93 18.92
C MET A 86 10.64 0.71 20.05
N GLU A 87 9.43 0.25 19.73
CA GLU A 87 8.40 -0.04 20.75
C GLU A 87 8.76 -1.23 21.64
N ARG A 88 9.20 -2.35 21.07
CA ARG A 88 9.40 -3.59 21.82
C ARG A 88 10.68 -3.64 22.62
N GLU A 89 11.74 -3.03 22.09
CA GLU A 89 13.09 -3.16 22.62
C GLU A 89 13.61 -1.86 23.23
N GLY A 90 12.86 -0.75 23.10
CA GLY A 90 13.28 0.56 23.60
C GLY A 90 14.53 1.11 22.90
N LEU A 91 14.79 0.65 21.67
CA LEU A 91 15.94 1.09 20.89
C LEU A 91 15.71 2.49 20.31
N SER A 92 16.80 3.24 20.11
CA SER A 92 16.72 4.51 19.37
C SER A 92 16.43 4.27 17.89
N PHE A 93 15.93 5.29 17.22
CA PHE A 93 15.68 5.28 15.77
C PHE A 93 16.95 4.87 14.99
N ASP A 94 18.09 5.50 15.29
CA ASP A 94 19.36 5.24 14.60
C ASP A 94 19.88 3.80 14.80
N ALA A 95 19.74 3.26 16.01
CA ALA A 95 20.12 1.87 16.28
C ALA A 95 19.26 0.90 15.46
N THR A 96 17.95 1.12 15.45
CA THR A 96 17.00 0.28 14.72
C THR A 96 17.17 0.39 13.21
N LEU A 97 17.42 1.61 12.69
CA LEU A 97 17.72 1.83 11.29
C LEU A 97 19.02 1.13 10.88
N GLY A 98 20.05 1.18 11.75
CA GLY A 98 21.31 0.45 11.55
C GLY A 98 21.09 -1.07 11.42
N ASP A 99 20.21 -1.63 12.21
CA ASP A 99 19.87 -3.06 12.12
C ASP A 99 19.04 -3.39 10.88
N ALA A 100 18.07 -2.52 10.51
CA ALA A 100 17.30 -2.68 9.28
C ALA A 100 18.21 -2.68 8.03
N ARG A 101 19.24 -1.83 8.00
CA ARG A 101 20.26 -1.81 6.92
C ARG A 101 21.04 -3.13 6.85
N LYS A 102 21.50 -3.66 7.99
CA LYS A 102 22.23 -4.95 8.04
C LYS A 102 21.38 -6.11 7.54
N LEU A 103 20.08 -6.08 7.82
CA LEU A 103 19.13 -7.11 7.40
C LEU A 103 18.67 -6.94 5.93
N GLY A 104 19.06 -5.87 5.26
CA GLY A 104 18.68 -5.61 3.89
C GLY A 104 17.22 -5.19 3.70
N TYR A 105 16.60 -4.63 4.74
CA TYR A 105 15.21 -4.16 4.68
C TYR A 105 15.09 -2.75 4.12
N VAL A 106 16.17 -1.96 4.18
CA VAL A 106 16.21 -0.57 3.70
C VAL A 106 16.62 -0.56 2.24
N GLU A 107 15.86 0.16 1.41
CA GLU A 107 16.20 0.37 -0.01
C GLU A 107 17.46 1.25 -0.15
N ALA A 108 18.07 1.26 -1.33
CA ALA A 108 19.26 2.08 -1.60
C ALA A 108 18.98 3.58 -1.43
N ASP A 109 17.78 4.02 -1.71
CA ASP A 109 17.27 5.35 -1.38
C ASP A 109 16.35 5.23 -0.15
N GLU A 110 16.93 5.49 1.02
CA GLU A 110 16.22 5.40 2.30
C GLU A 110 15.06 6.37 2.44
N ALA A 111 15.05 7.47 1.67
CA ALA A 111 13.95 8.43 1.69
C ALA A 111 12.64 7.79 1.24
N LEU A 112 12.69 6.82 0.32
CA LEU A 112 11.51 6.09 -0.11
C LEU A 112 10.79 5.41 1.06
N ASP A 113 11.54 4.83 1.97
CA ASP A 113 11.01 4.12 3.13
C ASP A 113 10.71 5.08 4.31
N LEU A 114 11.69 5.91 4.68
CA LEU A 114 11.66 6.68 5.92
C LEU A 114 10.80 7.94 5.82
N ASP A 115 10.75 8.56 4.64
CA ASP A 115 9.93 9.75 4.37
C ASP A 115 8.56 9.37 3.79
N GLY A 116 8.29 8.05 3.61
CA GLY A 116 6.99 7.50 3.28
C GLY A 116 6.62 7.53 1.80
N ILE A 117 7.52 7.89 0.91
CA ILE A 117 7.25 8.04 -0.54
C ILE A 117 6.74 6.74 -1.16
N ASP A 118 7.33 5.59 -0.78
CA ASP A 118 6.88 4.27 -1.21
C ASP A 118 5.41 4.00 -0.85
N ALA A 119 5.04 4.30 0.39
CA ALA A 119 3.66 4.11 0.85
C ALA A 119 2.70 5.12 0.23
N ALA A 120 3.15 6.34 -0.08
CA ALA A 120 2.36 7.34 -0.79
C ALA A 120 2.04 6.90 -2.23
N HIS A 121 2.99 6.32 -2.97
CA HIS A 121 2.72 5.72 -4.28
C HIS A 121 1.61 4.67 -4.21
N LYS A 122 1.65 3.79 -3.21
CA LYS A 122 0.63 2.75 -3.01
C LYS A 122 -0.74 3.36 -2.64
N ALA A 123 -0.75 4.44 -1.86
CA ALA A 123 -1.98 5.15 -1.50
C ALA A 123 -2.66 5.79 -2.71
N VAL A 124 -1.90 6.39 -3.65
CA VAL A 124 -2.44 6.91 -4.92
C VAL A 124 -3.15 5.81 -5.71
N ILE A 125 -2.51 4.65 -5.84
CA ILE A 125 -3.08 3.51 -6.57
C ILE A 125 -4.38 3.03 -5.92
N LEU A 126 -4.41 2.89 -4.59
CA LEU A 126 -5.62 2.49 -3.86
C LEU A 126 -6.73 3.55 -3.95
N ALA A 127 -6.39 4.84 -3.90
CA ALA A 127 -7.35 5.92 -4.05
C ALA A 127 -8.01 5.91 -5.43
N TYR A 128 -7.22 5.73 -6.49
CA TYR A 128 -7.75 5.57 -7.85
C TYR A 128 -8.65 4.34 -7.96
N LEU A 129 -8.19 3.19 -7.47
CA LEU A 129 -8.94 1.93 -7.53
C LEU A 129 -10.31 2.03 -6.83
N ALA A 130 -10.32 2.64 -5.64
CA ALA A 130 -11.52 2.71 -4.81
C ALA A 130 -12.52 3.81 -5.22
N HIS A 131 -12.02 4.89 -5.83
CA HIS A 131 -12.82 6.11 -6.05
C HIS A 131 -12.78 6.65 -7.49
N GLY A 132 -12.00 6.05 -8.38
CA GLY A 132 -11.85 6.50 -9.78
C GLY A 132 -11.20 7.87 -9.92
N LYS A 133 -10.55 8.38 -8.87
CA LYS A 133 -9.90 9.69 -8.87
C LYS A 133 -8.40 9.54 -8.76
N TRP A 134 -7.69 10.08 -9.76
CA TRP A 134 -6.24 10.15 -9.72
C TRP A 134 -5.82 11.35 -8.86
N VAL A 135 -5.05 11.09 -7.81
CA VAL A 135 -4.50 12.12 -6.92
C VAL A 135 -3.02 12.25 -7.25
N LYS A 136 -2.55 13.48 -7.45
CA LYS A 136 -1.13 13.73 -7.69
C LYS A 136 -0.34 13.59 -6.40
N LEU A 137 0.89 13.12 -6.50
CA LEU A 137 1.73 12.89 -5.34
C LEU A 137 1.99 14.18 -4.54
N GLU A 138 2.12 15.31 -5.25
CA GLU A 138 2.34 16.63 -4.65
C GLU A 138 1.12 17.15 -3.86
N GLU A 139 -0.06 16.57 -4.07
CA GLU A 139 -1.29 16.93 -3.36
C GLU A 139 -1.47 16.13 -2.06
N ILE A 140 -0.61 15.13 -1.83
CA ILE A 140 -0.67 14.27 -0.65
C ILE A 140 0.15 14.88 0.48
N ILE A 141 -0.46 15.00 1.66
CA ILE A 141 0.30 15.26 2.87
C ILE A 141 1.10 14.00 3.18
N CYS A 142 2.42 14.10 3.09
CA CYS A 142 3.33 12.99 3.30
C CYS A 142 4.32 13.34 4.41
N GLU A 143 4.23 12.63 5.53
CA GLU A 143 5.12 12.76 6.68
C GLU A 143 5.68 11.38 7.01
N GLY A 144 7.01 11.28 7.06
CA GLY A 144 7.72 10.04 7.38
C GLY A 144 7.87 9.78 8.88
N ILE A 145 8.80 8.86 9.21
CA ILE A 145 9.01 8.43 10.60
C ILE A 145 10.28 8.99 11.26
N ARG A 146 11.05 9.83 10.56
CA ARG A 146 12.38 10.28 11.04
C ARG A 146 12.31 11.05 12.34
N GLU A 147 11.23 11.80 12.56
CA GLU A 147 11.05 12.64 13.75
C GLU A 147 10.43 11.89 14.92
N ILE A 148 10.06 10.62 14.76
CA ILE A 148 9.48 9.80 15.83
C ILE A 148 10.57 9.40 16.83
N THR A 149 10.37 9.78 18.06
CA THR A 149 11.29 9.51 19.16
C THR A 149 10.86 8.29 20.01
N GLY A 150 11.77 7.76 20.81
CA GLY A 150 11.43 6.75 21.81
C GLY A 150 10.43 7.25 22.85
N GLU A 151 10.49 8.54 23.22
CA GLU A 151 9.56 9.19 24.14
C GLU A 151 8.13 9.24 23.57
N ASP A 152 7.98 9.56 22.29
CA ASP A 152 6.67 9.53 21.62
C ASP A 152 6.03 8.16 21.69
N ILE A 153 6.84 7.12 21.44
CA ILE A 153 6.38 5.72 21.48
C ILE A 153 5.99 5.31 22.90
N GLU A 154 6.76 5.70 23.90
CA GLU A 154 6.48 5.41 25.30
C GLU A 154 5.18 6.08 25.75
N ILE A 155 5.02 7.38 25.48
CA ILE A 155 3.81 8.14 25.80
C ILE A 155 2.59 7.55 25.10
N ALA A 156 2.68 7.24 23.80
CA ALA A 156 1.62 6.56 23.06
C ALA A 156 1.24 5.24 23.72
N GLY A 157 2.24 4.46 24.14
CA GLY A 157 2.06 3.19 24.84
C GLY A 157 1.31 3.31 26.16
N GLN A 158 1.65 4.32 26.97
CA GLN A 158 0.99 4.64 28.25
C GLN A 158 -0.49 5.05 28.04
N LEU A 159 -0.79 5.74 26.95
CA LEU A 159 -2.14 6.15 26.57
C LEU A 159 -2.97 5.02 25.91
N GLY A 160 -2.40 3.83 25.73
CA GLY A 160 -3.09 2.68 25.11
C GLY A 160 -3.08 2.68 23.59
N TYR A 161 -2.12 3.39 22.97
CA TYR A 161 -1.94 3.49 21.53
C TYR A 161 -0.60 2.89 21.09
N LYS A 162 -0.49 2.63 19.78
CA LYS A 162 0.76 2.40 19.05
C LYS A 162 0.93 3.48 17.98
N ILE A 163 2.18 3.80 17.66
CA ILE A 163 2.50 4.65 16.51
C ILE A 163 2.76 3.75 15.30
N LYS A 164 2.04 3.99 14.21
CA LYS A 164 2.23 3.32 12.92
C LYS A 164 2.26 4.35 11.80
N LEU A 165 3.10 4.13 10.78
CA LEU A 165 3.06 4.93 9.55
C LEU A 165 1.87 4.47 8.71
N LEU A 166 0.85 5.31 8.58
CA LEU A 166 -0.38 4.97 7.88
C LEU A 166 -0.58 5.77 6.60
N ALA A 167 -0.86 5.06 5.52
CA ALA A 167 -1.57 5.61 4.38
C ALA A 167 -3.06 5.65 4.72
N VAL A 168 -3.70 6.82 4.59
CA VAL A 168 -5.11 7.04 4.92
C VAL A 168 -5.81 7.64 3.71
N ILE A 169 -6.83 6.96 3.23
CA ILE A 169 -7.69 7.37 2.11
C ILE A 169 -9.10 7.49 2.66
N ALA A 170 -9.60 8.70 2.81
CA ALA A 170 -10.91 8.97 3.39
C ALA A 170 -11.81 9.67 2.37
N ARG A 171 -13.03 9.15 2.21
CA ARG A 171 -14.04 9.67 1.30
C ARG A 171 -15.22 10.21 2.09
N ASP A 172 -15.45 11.52 1.97
CA ASP A 172 -16.69 12.16 2.37
C ASP A 172 -17.61 12.22 1.15
N PHE A 173 -18.70 11.44 1.18
CA PHE A 173 -19.65 11.37 0.08
C PHE A 173 -20.60 12.57 0.07
N GLU A 174 -20.89 13.17 1.21
CA GLU A 174 -21.77 14.34 1.30
C GLU A 174 -21.08 15.59 0.80
N ALA A 175 -19.86 15.85 1.28
CA ALA A 175 -19.04 16.96 0.83
C ALA A 175 -18.35 16.71 -0.53
N ASN A 176 -18.49 15.51 -1.12
CA ASN A 176 -17.81 15.07 -2.34
C ASN A 176 -16.27 15.25 -2.26
N LYS A 177 -15.66 15.06 -1.08
CA LYS A 177 -14.23 15.23 -0.85
C LYS A 177 -13.52 13.90 -0.73
N LEU A 178 -12.33 13.79 -1.34
CA LEU A 178 -11.38 12.70 -1.17
C LEU A 178 -10.13 13.27 -0.50
N SER A 179 -9.69 12.64 0.58
CA SER A 179 -8.43 12.97 1.27
C SER A 179 -7.51 11.77 1.22
N VAL A 180 -6.28 12.01 0.78
CA VAL A 180 -5.20 11.01 0.80
C VAL A 180 -4.05 11.59 1.60
N ARG A 181 -3.60 10.86 2.62
CA ARG A 181 -2.55 11.30 3.53
C ARG A 181 -1.68 10.12 3.90
N LEU A 182 -0.41 10.40 4.15
CA LEU A 182 0.53 9.48 4.76
C LEU A 182 1.21 10.17 5.94
N HIS A 183 1.08 9.60 7.11
CA HIS A 183 1.69 10.17 8.31
C HIS A 183 1.77 9.13 9.45
N PRO A 184 2.67 9.31 10.42
CA PRO A 184 2.61 8.61 11.69
C PRO A 184 1.27 8.87 12.38
N ALA A 185 0.64 7.82 12.85
CA ALA A 185 -0.68 7.91 13.47
C ALA A 185 -0.75 7.08 14.76
N LEU A 186 -1.49 7.58 15.73
CA LEU A 186 -1.85 6.86 16.94
C LEU A 186 -2.98 5.89 16.64
N ILE A 187 -2.73 4.58 16.79
CA ILE A 187 -3.74 3.54 16.63
C ILE A 187 -4.01 2.92 17.99
N SER A 188 -5.27 2.82 18.37
CA SER A 188 -5.65 2.12 19.61
C SER A 188 -5.13 0.68 19.57
N LYS A 189 -4.53 0.22 20.68
CA LYS A 189 -4.09 -1.17 20.85
C LYS A 189 -5.22 -2.20 20.69
N LYS A 190 -6.48 -1.75 20.72
CA LYS A 190 -7.66 -2.59 20.49
C LYS A 190 -7.95 -2.86 19.01
N GLU A 191 -7.40 -2.04 18.12
CA GLU A 191 -7.57 -2.22 16.67
C GLU A 191 -6.70 -3.36 16.16
N VAL A 192 -7.25 -4.17 15.26
CA VAL A 192 -6.55 -5.34 14.68
C VAL A 192 -5.23 -4.91 14.02
N ILE A 193 -5.24 -3.79 13.30
CA ILE A 193 -4.08 -3.31 12.56
C ILE A 193 -2.94 -2.83 13.48
N ALA A 194 -3.23 -2.48 14.73
CA ALA A 194 -2.20 -2.14 15.71
C ALA A 194 -1.27 -3.32 16.02
N GLY A 195 -1.76 -4.55 15.85
CA GLY A 195 -0.98 -5.79 16.01
C GLY A 195 -0.15 -6.20 14.79
N VAL A 196 -0.18 -5.42 13.71
CA VAL A 196 0.65 -5.68 12.53
C VAL A 196 2.05 -5.14 12.78
N ASP A 197 2.96 -6.03 13.08
CA ASP A 197 4.32 -5.71 13.51
C ASP A 197 5.37 -6.20 12.49
N GLU A 198 6.63 -5.89 12.73
CA GLU A 198 7.78 -6.26 11.91
C GLU A 198 7.64 -5.77 10.45
N VAL A 199 8.04 -6.60 9.48
CA VAL A 199 7.97 -6.28 8.05
C VAL A 199 6.60 -6.51 7.41
N TYR A 200 5.59 -6.86 8.21
CA TYR A 200 4.26 -7.13 7.69
C TYR A 200 3.52 -5.84 7.32
N ASN A 201 2.71 -5.96 6.28
CA ASN A 201 1.74 -4.95 5.88
C ASN A 201 0.35 -5.33 6.36
N GLY A 202 -0.50 -4.33 6.52
CA GLY A 202 -1.90 -4.51 6.83
C GLY A 202 -2.74 -3.42 6.20
N VAL A 203 -3.88 -3.79 5.63
CA VAL A 203 -4.81 -2.84 5.01
C VAL A 203 -6.21 -3.06 5.58
N SER A 204 -6.79 -2.00 6.10
CA SER A 204 -8.16 -1.94 6.57
C SER A 204 -9.03 -1.21 5.55
N VAL A 205 -10.12 -1.85 5.13
CA VAL A 205 -11.06 -1.30 4.15
C VAL A 205 -12.44 -1.26 4.77
N THR A 206 -13.05 -0.09 4.86
CA THR A 206 -14.40 0.10 5.40
C THR A 206 -15.39 0.44 4.29
N GLY A 207 -16.26 -0.50 3.99
CA GLY A 207 -17.39 -0.34 3.07
C GLY A 207 -18.66 0.09 3.80
N ASP A 208 -19.61 0.62 3.04
CA ASP A 208 -20.91 1.06 3.56
C ASP A 208 -21.88 -0.10 3.89
N VAL A 209 -21.69 -1.26 3.26
CA VAL A 209 -22.53 -2.45 3.44
C VAL A 209 -21.84 -3.51 4.30
N VAL A 210 -20.61 -3.90 3.95
CA VAL A 210 -19.90 -5.02 4.58
C VAL A 210 -19.25 -4.63 5.92
N GLY A 211 -19.12 -3.32 6.20
CA GLY A 211 -18.35 -2.84 7.34
C GLY A 211 -16.85 -2.88 7.08
N THR A 212 -16.07 -3.21 8.10
CA THR A 212 -14.60 -3.20 8.03
C THR A 212 -14.03 -4.59 7.76
N THR A 213 -13.21 -4.69 6.74
CA THR A 213 -12.39 -5.86 6.41
C THR A 213 -10.92 -5.51 6.58
N VAL A 214 -10.14 -6.38 7.21
CA VAL A 214 -8.69 -6.19 7.40
C VAL A 214 -7.94 -7.33 6.74
N LEU A 215 -6.95 -6.99 5.92
CA LEU A 215 -6.04 -7.96 5.28
C LEU A 215 -4.62 -7.72 5.82
N ILE A 216 -3.96 -8.80 6.21
CA ILE A 216 -2.60 -8.75 6.77
C ILE A 216 -1.75 -9.79 6.04
N GLY A 217 -0.52 -9.43 5.69
CA GLY A 217 0.39 -10.35 5.01
C GLY A 217 1.77 -9.72 4.73
N ARG A 218 2.59 -10.44 3.95
CA ARG A 218 3.89 -9.96 3.53
C ARG A 218 3.73 -8.89 2.44
N GLY A 219 4.17 -7.66 2.74
CA GLY A 219 4.05 -6.51 1.85
C GLY A 219 5.13 -6.43 0.76
N ALA A 220 6.19 -7.21 0.88
CA ALA A 220 7.34 -7.23 -0.03
C ALA A 220 8.00 -8.60 -0.05
N GLY A 221 9.00 -8.76 -0.93
CA GLY A 221 9.77 -9.98 -1.11
C GLY A 221 9.44 -10.70 -2.41
N GLN A 222 10.41 -11.43 -2.93
CA GLN A 222 10.34 -12.09 -4.23
C GLN A 222 9.12 -13.01 -4.33
N ASP A 223 8.92 -13.88 -3.35
CA ASP A 223 7.84 -14.88 -3.37
C ASP A 223 6.46 -14.22 -3.29
N ALA A 224 6.30 -13.22 -2.43
CA ALA A 224 5.06 -12.47 -2.27
C ALA A 224 4.70 -11.73 -3.58
N THR A 225 5.67 -11.04 -4.18
CA THR A 225 5.49 -10.32 -5.45
C THR A 225 5.20 -11.27 -6.59
N SER A 226 5.94 -12.39 -6.69
CA SER A 226 5.74 -13.40 -7.74
C SER A 226 4.35 -14.04 -7.63
N SER A 227 3.90 -14.38 -6.41
CA SER A 227 2.57 -14.92 -6.18
C SER A 227 1.48 -14.01 -6.72
N SER A 228 1.57 -12.70 -6.45
CA SER A 228 0.60 -11.71 -6.94
C SER A 228 0.66 -11.47 -8.45
N CYS A 229 1.83 -11.60 -9.08
CA CYS A 229 1.94 -11.58 -10.54
C CYS A 229 1.29 -12.83 -11.17
N LEU A 230 1.57 -14.01 -10.61
CA LEU A 230 1.04 -15.29 -11.09
C LEU A 230 -0.48 -15.42 -10.90
N LEU A 231 -1.07 -14.65 -10.02
CA LEU A 231 -2.53 -14.58 -9.82
C LEU A 231 -3.30 -14.35 -11.13
N TYR A 232 -2.71 -13.64 -12.08
CA TYR A 232 -3.33 -13.30 -13.37
C TYR A 232 -2.97 -14.23 -14.51
N THR A 233 -2.00 -15.12 -14.33
CA THR A 233 -1.45 -15.96 -15.41
C THR A 233 -1.55 -17.45 -15.13
N SER A 234 -1.72 -17.84 -13.87
CA SER A 234 -1.82 -19.25 -13.48
C SER A 234 -3.28 -19.71 -13.57
N PRO A 235 -3.57 -20.81 -14.28
CA PRO A 235 -4.91 -21.40 -14.27
C PRO A 235 -5.23 -21.91 -12.86
N SER A 236 -6.46 -21.64 -12.40
CA SER A 236 -6.97 -22.20 -11.16
C SER A 236 -7.76 -23.48 -11.44
N PRO A 237 -7.64 -24.53 -10.62
CA PRO A 237 -8.54 -25.66 -10.69
C PRO A 237 -10.02 -25.30 -10.56
N ARG A 238 -10.32 -24.14 -9.95
CA ARG A 238 -11.67 -23.60 -9.81
C ARG A 238 -12.22 -23.01 -11.11
N ASP A 239 -11.34 -22.64 -12.05
CA ASP A 239 -11.75 -22.11 -13.37
C ASP A 239 -12.17 -23.25 -14.33
N ILE A 240 -11.96 -24.51 -13.94
CA ILE A 240 -12.20 -25.71 -14.75
C ILE A 240 -13.51 -26.43 -14.31
N THR A 241 -14.12 -25.99 -13.21
CA THR A 241 -15.40 -26.54 -12.76
C THR A 241 -16.56 -25.81 -13.45
N PRO A 242 -17.43 -26.57 -14.18
CA PRO A 242 -18.61 -26.00 -14.81
C PRO A 242 -19.61 -25.45 -13.80
#